data_7705c52a012d5fe0e39eb2ec63d4e621
#
_entry.id   7705c52a012d5fe0e39eb2ec63d4e621
#
_cell.length_a   1.000
_cell.length_b   1.000
_cell.length_c   1.000
_cell.angle_alpha   90.00
_cell.angle_beta   90.00
_cell.angle_gamma   90.00
#
_symmetry.space_group_name_H-M   'P 1'
#
loop_
_entity.id
_entity.type
_entity.pdbx_description
1 polymer ?
#
loop_
_entity_poly.entity_id
_entity_poly.type
_entity_poly.pdbx_seq_one_letter_code
_entity_poly.pdbx_strand_id
1 'polypeptide(L)'
;ACDPIADVSRQGYFARVIRALLLLVLALAAGACDDACTNEVVTRLVSPDGKREAVMFQRDCGATSGYSTQISIVEVGQAPAGGGNTFRADDNHGAANVGDWGGSWAEMKWLASDRLLVRHADKSRIFEQTDGVAGVSVSYETVAM
;
A
#
# COMPACT_ATOMS: atom_id res chain seq x y z
N ALA A 1 -12.34 -49.08 -50.73
CA ALA A 1 -12.62 -47.64 -50.61
C ALA A 1 -12.45 -47.24 -49.15
N CYS A 2 -11.35 -46.57 -48.82
CA CYS A 2 -11.10 -46.00 -47.49
C CYS A 2 -11.52 -44.53 -47.55
N ASP A 3 -12.48 -44.15 -46.72
CA ASP A 3 -12.94 -42.77 -46.56
C ASP A 3 -11.95 -41.93 -45.76
N PRO A 4 -11.44 -40.79 -46.25
CA PRO A 4 -10.49 -39.93 -45.58
C PRO A 4 -11.15 -38.78 -44.78
N ILE A 5 -12.42 -38.91 -44.32
CA ILE A 5 -13.18 -37.77 -43.77
C ILE A 5 -13.16 -37.69 -42.24
N ALA A 6 -12.59 -38.70 -41.54
CA ALA A 6 -12.65 -38.74 -40.06
C ALA A 6 -11.54 -37.98 -39.31
N ASP A 7 -10.52 -37.43 -39.99
CA ASP A 7 -9.34 -36.87 -39.34
C ASP A 7 -9.34 -35.33 -39.17
N VAL A 8 -10.14 -34.61 -39.96
CA VAL A 8 -10.15 -33.12 -39.95
C VAL A 8 -10.86 -32.55 -38.71
N SER A 9 -11.80 -33.26 -38.10
CA SER A 9 -12.55 -32.80 -36.95
C SER A 9 -11.77 -32.89 -35.63
N ARG A 10 -10.86 -33.86 -35.52
CA ARG A 10 -10.02 -34.04 -34.31
C ARG A 10 -8.92 -32.98 -34.21
N GLN A 11 -8.27 -32.59 -35.31
CA GLN A 11 -7.23 -31.57 -35.31
C GLN A 11 -7.76 -30.18 -34.92
N GLY A 12 -8.97 -29.82 -35.34
CA GLY A 12 -9.61 -28.57 -34.96
C GLY A 12 -9.99 -28.49 -33.48
N TYR A 13 -10.39 -29.62 -32.89
CA TYR A 13 -10.75 -29.68 -31.46
C TYR A 13 -9.51 -29.58 -30.57
N PHE A 14 -8.43 -30.29 -30.84
CA PHE A 14 -7.19 -30.24 -30.10
C PHE A 14 -6.55 -28.82 -30.15
N ALA A 15 -6.57 -28.18 -31.29
CA ALA A 15 -6.03 -26.79 -31.44
C ALA A 15 -6.85 -25.78 -30.61
N ARG A 16 -8.17 -25.94 -30.54
CA ARG A 16 -9.05 -25.10 -29.71
C ARG A 16 -8.85 -25.33 -28.22
N VAL A 17 -8.72 -26.58 -27.79
CA VAL A 17 -8.46 -26.92 -26.38
C VAL A 17 -7.09 -26.44 -25.91
N ILE A 18 -6.04 -26.58 -26.74
CA ILE A 18 -4.69 -26.08 -26.41
C ILE A 18 -4.68 -24.56 -26.32
N ARG A 19 -5.37 -23.86 -27.24
CA ARG A 19 -5.50 -22.39 -27.18
C ARG A 19 -6.26 -21.93 -25.94
N ALA A 20 -7.33 -22.62 -25.55
CA ALA A 20 -8.09 -22.31 -24.36
C ALA A 20 -7.27 -22.56 -23.07
N LEU A 21 -6.49 -23.64 -23.02
CA LEU A 21 -5.57 -23.94 -21.91
C LEU A 21 -4.42 -22.93 -21.82
N LEU A 22 -3.83 -22.52 -22.95
CA LEU A 22 -2.80 -21.49 -22.98
C LEU A 22 -3.31 -20.13 -22.50
N LEU A 23 -4.53 -19.74 -22.88
CA LEU A 23 -5.15 -18.50 -22.42
C LEU A 23 -5.48 -18.55 -20.93
N LEU A 24 -5.91 -19.71 -20.41
CA LEU A 24 -6.19 -19.90 -18.98
C LEU A 24 -4.90 -19.82 -18.15
N VAL A 25 -3.80 -20.42 -18.61
CA VAL A 25 -2.49 -20.36 -17.93
C VAL A 25 -1.93 -18.93 -17.96
N LEU A 26 -2.10 -18.19 -19.05
CA LEU A 26 -1.68 -16.79 -19.14
C LEU A 26 -2.47 -15.87 -18.20
N ALA A 27 -3.78 -16.15 -18.01
CA ALA A 27 -4.63 -15.40 -17.09
C ALA A 27 -4.26 -15.62 -15.61
N LEU A 28 -3.78 -16.81 -15.27
CA LEU A 28 -3.32 -17.15 -13.91
C LEU A 28 -1.95 -16.55 -13.56
N ALA A 29 -1.13 -16.23 -14.55
CA ALA A 29 0.20 -15.60 -14.35
C ALA A 29 0.12 -14.08 -14.13
N ALA A 30 -1.01 -13.43 -14.38
CA ALA A 30 -1.18 -11.98 -14.23
C ALA A 30 -1.53 -11.53 -12.80
N GLY A 31 -1.63 -12.44 -11.83
CA GLY A 31 -2.12 -12.17 -10.47
C GLY A 31 -1.08 -12.06 -9.36
N ALA A 32 0.22 -12.09 -9.65
CA ALA A 32 1.25 -12.09 -8.60
C ALA A 32 2.24 -10.94 -8.77
N CYS A 33 1.76 -9.70 -8.67
CA CYS A 33 2.58 -8.63 -8.12
C CYS A 33 2.29 -8.58 -6.62
N ASP A 34 2.82 -9.53 -5.86
CA ASP A 34 2.91 -9.39 -4.41
C ASP A 34 3.82 -8.20 -4.13
N ASP A 35 3.28 -7.23 -3.41
CA ASP A 35 4.07 -6.12 -2.88
C ASP A 35 5.10 -6.73 -1.91
N ALA A 36 6.35 -6.77 -2.31
CA ALA A 36 7.44 -7.35 -1.54
C ALA A 36 7.69 -6.63 -0.19
N CYS A 37 6.94 -5.54 0.07
CA CYS A 37 7.03 -4.78 1.31
C CYS A 37 6.02 -5.29 2.36
N THR A 38 6.40 -5.25 3.63
CA THR A 38 5.53 -5.55 4.77
C THR A 38 5.12 -4.27 5.50
N ASN A 39 3.89 -4.24 5.99
CA ASN A 39 3.36 -3.14 6.80
C ASN A 39 3.15 -3.63 8.24
N GLU A 40 3.80 -2.98 9.21
CA GLU A 40 3.60 -3.21 10.64
C GLU A 40 2.90 -2.00 11.27
N VAL A 41 1.70 -2.20 11.80
CA VAL A 41 0.90 -1.12 12.37
C VAL A 41 1.52 -0.64 13.69
N VAL A 42 1.78 0.67 13.77
CA VAL A 42 2.31 1.36 14.94
C VAL A 42 1.17 1.94 15.79
N THR A 43 0.25 2.65 15.15
CA THR A 43 -0.84 3.36 15.86
C THR A 43 -2.09 3.45 14.98
N ARG A 44 -3.25 3.36 15.63
CA ARG A 44 -4.56 3.56 15.01
C ARG A 44 -5.35 4.61 15.79
N LEU A 45 -5.91 5.58 15.09
CA LEU A 45 -6.76 6.62 15.67
C LEU A 45 -8.07 6.71 14.89
N VAL A 46 -9.18 6.38 15.54
CA VAL A 46 -10.51 6.52 14.96
C VAL A 46 -10.92 8.01 15.00
N SER A 47 -11.52 8.49 13.90
CA SER A 47 -12.08 9.85 13.84
C SER A 47 -13.19 10.06 14.86
N PRO A 48 -13.44 11.30 15.34
CA PRO A 48 -14.47 11.57 16.34
C PRO A 48 -15.87 11.11 15.99
N ASP A 49 -16.21 11.03 14.69
CA ASP A 49 -17.50 10.53 14.20
C ASP A 49 -17.54 9.02 13.95
N GLY A 50 -16.43 8.31 14.17
CA GLY A 50 -16.32 6.86 14.02
C GLY A 50 -16.34 6.34 12.58
N LYS A 51 -16.18 7.21 11.57
CA LYS A 51 -16.29 6.80 10.15
C LYS A 51 -14.97 6.48 9.50
N ARG A 52 -13.88 7.10 9.96
CA ARG A 52 -12.54 6.96 9.40
C ARG A 52 -11.55 6.57 10.48
N GLU A 53 -10.46 5.98 10.06
CA GLU A 53 -9.35 5.64 10.93
C GLU A 53 -8.04 6.09 10.27
N ALA A 54 -7.24 6.84 11.01
CA ALA A 54 -5.87 7.14 10.63
C ALA A 54 -4.96 6.03 11.17
N VAL A 55 -4.26 5.35 10.28
CA VAL A 55 -3.36 4.24 10.61
C VAL A 55 -1.94 4.63 10.27
N MET A 56 -1.09 4.73 11.27
CA MET A 56 0.35 4.87 11.10
C MET A 56 1.01 3.49 11.16
N PHE A 57 1.90 3.21 10.24
CA PHE A 57 2.60 1.95 10.13
C PHE A 57 4.04 2.12 9.66
N GLN A 58 4.89 1.23 10.11
CA GLN A 58 6.21 1.01 9.56
C GLN A 58 6.06 0.21 8.27
N ARG A 59 6.78 0.61 7.22
CA ARG A 59 6.88 -0.18 6.00
C ARG A 59 8.31 -0.59 5.75
N ASP A 60 8.51 -1.89 5.58
CA ASP A 60 9.77 -2.53 5.26
C ASP A 60 9.70 -3.13 3.85
N CYS A 61 10.60 -2.72 2.97
CA CYS A 61 10.72 -3.23 1.59
C CYS A 61 12.01 -4.04 1.38
N GLY A 62 12.62 -4.54 2.44
CA GLY A 62 13.79 -5.41 2.42
C GLY A 62 15.12 -4.71 2.66
N ALA A 63 16.20 -5.49 2.61
CA ALA A 63 17.53 -5.13 3.13
C ALA A 63 18.21 -3.92 2.45
N THR A 64 17.74 -3.48 1.31
CA THR A 64 18.31 -2.32 0.57
C THR A 64 17.56 -1.01 0.82
N SER A 65 16.42 -1.07 1.51
CA SER A 65 15.62 0.09 1.91
C SER A 65 15.55 0.17 3.43
N GLY A 66 15.76 1.35 3.99
CA GLY A 66 15.47 1.60 5.42
C GLY A 66 13.98 1.52 5.70
N TYR A 67 13.63 1.46 6.97
CA TYR A 67 12.23 1.56 7.40
C TYR A 67 11.67 2.95 7.08
N SER A 68 10.42 2.97 6.63
CA SER A 68 9.69 4.21 6.42
C SER A 68 8.47 4.29 7.33
N THR A 69 8.13 5.50 7.77
CA THR A 69 6.88 5.78 8.46
C THR A 69 5.86 6.22 7.46
N GLN A 70 4.72 5.57 7.47
CA GLN A 70 3.64 5.83 6.53
C GLN A 70 2.30 5.94 7.26
N ILE A 71 1.41 6.74 6.69
CA ILE A 71 0.07 6.96 7.23
C ILE A 71 -0.95 6.77 6.13
N SER A 72 -2.01 6.04 6.45
CA SER A 72 -3.20 5.91 5.61
C SER A 72 -4.45 6.32 6.38
N ILE A 73 -5.36 7.01 5.72
CA ILE A 73 -6.75 7.17 6.17
C ILE A 73 -7.59 6.12 5.46
N VAL A 74 -8.24 5.27 6.25
CA VAL A 74 -9.03 4.12 5.81
C VAL A 74 -10.40 4.10 6.49
N GLU A 75 -11.27 3.19 6.09
CA GLU A 75 -12.46 2.87 6.87
C GLU A 75 -12.06 2.17 8.17
N VAL A 76 -12.86 2.37 9.23
CA VAL A 76 -12.56 1.80 10.56
C VAL A 76 -12.41 0.29 10.47
N GLY A 77 -11.29 -0.22 11.00
CA GLY A 77 -10.96 -1.66 11.03
C GLY A 77 -10.28 -2.18 9.77
N GLN A 78 -10.13 -1.39 8.71
CA GLN A 78 -9.38 -1.82 7.52
C GLN A 78 -7.87 -1.79 7.76
N ALA A 79 -7.17 -2.75 7.17
CA ALA A 79 -5.71 -2.71 7.10
C ALA A 79 -5.24 -1.75 6.00
N PRO A 80 -4.12 -1.01 6.20
CA PRO A 80 -3.52 -0.24 5.13
C PRO A 80 -2.99 -1.19 4.05
N ALA A 81 -3.42 -0.98 2.80
CA ALA A 81 -2.98 -1.75 1.65
C ALA A 81 -1.88 -1.01 0.90
N GLY A 82 -0.78 -1.70 0.57
CA GLY A 82 0.34 -1.08 -0.14
C GLY A 82 1.01 0.04 0.66
N GLY A 83 1.43 1.10 -0.02
CA GLY A 83 2.00 2.30 0.60
C GLY A 83 0.94 3.22 1.21
N GLY A 84 1.38 4.09 2.13
CA GLY A 84 0.52 5.10 2.76
C GLY A 84 -0.14 6.02 1.72
N ASN A 85 -1.43 6.25 1.87
CA ASN A 85 -2.20 7.11 0.98
C ASN A 85 -2.22 8.59 1.40
N THR A 86 -1.61 8.91 2.54
CA THR A 86 -1.65 10.24 3.17
C THR A 86 -0.25 10.81 3.37
N PHE A 87 0.63 10.05 4.01
CA PHE A 87 1.98 10.47 4.35
C PHE A 87 2.96 9.32 4.18
N ARG A 88 4.15 9.61 3.65
CA ARG A 88 5.27 8.67 3.54
C ARG A 88 6.60 9.40 3.73
N ALA A 89 7.40 8.95 4.68
CA ALA A 89 8.71 9.53 4.96
C ALA A 89 9.69 8.48 5.49
N ASP A 90 10.98 8.73 5.29
CA ASP A 90 12.06 7.99 5.94
C ASP A 90 12.97 8.92 6.77
N ASP A 91 13.95 8.33 7.41
CA ASP A 91 14.89 9.02 8.30
C ASP A 91 16.00 9.82 7.57
N ASN A 92 15.91 9.92 6.24
CA ASN A 92 16.90 10.63 5.43
C ASN A 92 18.35 10.19 5.74
N HIS A 93 18.59 8.89 5.67
CA HIS A 93 19.90 8.28 5.96
C HIS A 93 20.42 8.57 7.39
N GLY A 94 19.54 8.57 8.37
CA GLY A 94 19.86 8.81 9.77
C GLY A 94 19.92 10.29 10.15
N ALA A 95 19.51 11.21 9.27
CA ALA A 95 19.47 12.63 9.59
C ALA A 95 18.30 13.03 10.48
N ALA A 96 17.14 12.36 10.32
CA ALA A 96 15.95 12.59 11.11
C ALA A 96 15.89 11.65 12.32
N ASN A 97 15.28 12.12 13.39
CA ASN A 97 14.97 11.27 14.53
C ASN A 97 13.99 10.16 14.15
N VAL A 98 14.21 8.97 14.69
CA VAL A 98 13.36 7.79 14.48
C VAL A 98 12.48 7.52 15.71
N GLY A 99 11.31 6.95 15.47
CA GLY A 99 10.46 6.41 16.54
C GLY A 99 10.91 5.00 16.96
N ASP A 100 10.31 4.47 18.02
CA ASP A 100 10.59 3.11 18.53
C ASP A 100 10.33 2.02 17.49
N TRP A 101 9.55 2.31 16.44
CA TRP A 101 9.28 1.42 15.31
C TRP A 101 10.38 1.42 14.25
N GLY A 102 11.45 2.22 14.42
CA GLY A 102 12.60 2.27 13.51
C GLY A 102 12.43 3.15 12.26
N GLY A 103 11.23 3.64 11.97
CA GLY A 103 11.00 4.64 10.92
C GLY A 103 11.12 6.07 11.43
N SER A 104 11.15 7.06 10.52
CA SER A 104 11.16 8.49 10.86
C SER A 104 10.05 8.83 11.85
N TRP A 105 10.36 9.62 12.87
CA TRP A 105 9.40 9.99 13.90
C TRP A 105 8.22 10.77 13.33
N ALA A 106 7.00 10.35 13.70
CA ALA A 106 5.76 11.04 13.40
C ALA A 106 4.70 10.77 14.48
N GLU A 107 3.72 11.65 14.57
CA GLU A 107 2.51 11.48 15.37
C GLU A 107 1.29 12.00 14.63
N MET A 108 0.11 11.51 15.03
CA MET A 108 -1.17 11.89 14.44
C MET A 108 -2.12 12.40 15.50
N LYS A 109 -2.97 13.38 15.13
CA LYS A 109 -4.04 13.87 15.99
C LYS A 109 -5.25 14.29 15.15
N TRP A 110 -6.43 13.76 15.47
CA TRP A 110 -7.67 14.29 14.93
C TRP A 110 -7.98 15.66 15.54
N LEU A 111 -8.12 16.68 14.72
CA LEU A 111 -8.56 18.02 15.11
C LEU A 111 -10.08 18.17 15.02
N ALA A 112 -10.70 17.42 14.12
CA ALA A 112 -12.14 17.28 13.91
C ALA A 112 -12.41 15.97 13.16
N SER A 113 -13.66 15.60 12.93
CA SER A 113 -14.02 14.37 12.20
C SER A 113 -13.49 14.32 10.76
N ASP A 114 -13.25 15.48 10.17
CA ASP A 114 -12.78 15.68 8.80
C ASP A 114 -11.41 16.37 8.72
N ARG A 115 -10.68 16.50 9.85
CA ARG A 115 -9.37 17.15 9.90
C ARG A 115 -8.38 16.37 10.74
N LEU A 116 -7.28 15.95 10.09
CA LEU A 116 -6.15 15.26 10.71
C LEU A 116 -4.92 16.18 10.72
N LEU A 117 -4.21 16.24 11.84
CA LEU A 117 -2.87 16.81 11.96
C LEU A 117 -1.85 15.66 11.99
N VAL A 118 -0.83 15.77 11.15
CA VAL A 118 0.37 14.92 11.17
C VAL A 118 1.56 15.78 11.56
N ARG A 119 2.30 15.39 12.58
CA ARG A 119 3.57 16.02 12.97
C ARG A 119 4.69 15.05 12.71
N HIS A 120 5.79 15.51 12.16
CA HIS A 120 6.94 14.66 11.82
C HIS A 120 8.26 15.36 12.09
N ALA A 121 9.34 14.59 12.20
CA ALA A 121 10.68 15.13 12.39
C ALA A 121 11.08 16.06 11.23
N ASP A 122 11.70 17.18 11.54
CA ASP A 122 12.06 18.26 10.59
C ASP A 122 13.02 17.84 9.48
N LYS A 123 13.87 16.83 9.74
CA LYS A 123 14.87 16.33 8.78
C LYS A 123 14.41 15.09 8.00
N SER A 124 13.16 14.66 8.18
CA SER A 124 12.60 13.55 7.43
C SER A 124 12.60 13.81 5.93
N ARG A 125 12.95 12.79 5.14
CA ARG A 125 12.78 12.83 3.69
C ARG A 125 11.34 12.42 3.35
N ILE A 126 10.60 13.37 2.77
CA ILE A 126 9.18 13.20 2.46
C ILE A 126 9.02 12.67 1.04
N PHE A 127 8.28 11.59 0.89
CA PHE A 127 7.90 11.00 -0.41
C PHE A 127 6.45 11.30 -0.79
N GLU A 128 5.58 11.46 0.21
CA GLU A 128 4.17 11.75 0.03
C GLU A 128 3.66 12.63 1.16
N GLN A 129 2.88 13.64 0.82
CA GLN A 129 2.24 14.57 1.76
C GLN A 129 0.99 15.13 1.10
N THR A 130 -0.11 14.41 1.27
CA THR A 130 -1.40 14.71 0.62
C THR A 130 -2.24 15.61 1.50
N ASP A 131 -2.73 16.73 0.97
CA ASP A 131 -3.56 17.71 1.71
C ASP A 131 -4.97 17.20 2.04
N GLY A 132 -5.42 16.14 1.36
CA GLY A 132 -6.72 15.56 1.61
C GLY A 132 -6.92 14.19 0.98
N VAL A 133 -7.58 13.29 1.72
CA VAL A 133 -7.92 11.95 1.27
C VAL A 133 -9.24 11.50 1.92
N ALA A 134 -10.09 10.84 1.15
CA ALA A 134 -11.36 10.26 1.62
C ALA A 134 -12.29 11.25 2.37
N GLY A 135 -12.27 12.53 1.98
CA GLY A 135 -13.07 13.59 2.61
C GLY A 135 -12.45 14.17 3.89
N VAL A 136 -11.21 13.80 4.22
CA VAL A 136 -10.45 14.34 5.35
C VAL A 136 -9.38 15.28 4.84
N SER A 137 -9.33 16.49 5.38
CA SER A 137 -8.23 17.44 5.17
C SER A 137 -7.08 17.12 6.10
N VAL A 138 -5.86 17.12 5.59
CA VAL A 138 -4.65 16.80 6.36
C VAL A 138 -3.75 18.01 6.43
N SER A 139 -3.33 18.37 7.63
CA SER A 139 -2.34 19.41 7.88
C SER A 139 -1.05 18.81 8.45
N TYR A 140 0.07 19.48 8.22
CA TYR A 140 1.38 18.97 8.60
C TYR A 140 2.17 20.00 9.39
N GLU A 141 2.91 19.55 10.40
CA GLU A 141 3.84 20.34 11.16
C GLU A 141 5.17 19.61 11.31
N THR A 142 6.26 20.31 11.16
CA THR A 142 7.59 19.80 11.47
C THR A 142 7.95 20.04 12.93
N VAL A 143 8.65 19.07 13.53
CA VAL A 143 9.14 19.14 14.90
C VAL A 143 10.64 19.03 14.88
N ALA A 144 11.31 20.08 15.37
CA ALA A 144 12.75 20.05 15.61
C ALA A 144 13.05 19.14 16.80
N MET A 145 13.87 18.13 16.61
CA MET A 145 14.17 17.11 17.61
C MET A 145 15.69 16.87 17.67
#